data_903645f95ca1a5644f1cd883e73275dc
#
_entry.id   903645f95ca1a5644f1cd883e73275dc
#
_cell.length_a   1.000
_cell.length_b   1.000
_cell.length_c   1.000
_cell.angle_alpha   90.00
_cell.angle_beta   90.00
_cell.angle_gamma   90.00
#
_symmetry.space_group_name_H-M   'P 1'
#
loop_
_entity.id
_entity.type
_entity.pdbx_description
1 polymer ?
#
loop_
_entity_poly.entity_id
_entity_poly.type
_entity_poly.pdbx_seq_one_letter_code
_entity_poly.pdbx_strand_id
1 'polypeptide(L)'
;MKKKSRRNFIKKSSLIGSGIFIVPRNVLGGVGFVAPSDQLNIGAIGAGGKGSDIRESWASKERVVALCDVHPLGKHGVIQSRKKYPNAKFYVDFNELLDKEKDLDAVTISTPDHTHGVIGNRAMNKGLHVYIQKPLTHNIEEARQLTITAKKNKVITQMGNQGGSCIGVERVKEWIDTKKIGDINKVYAWTDRPVWPQGFKMPEPSASKPEDLEWDLWLGPAKEMAYRPEFHPFNWRGWWDYGTGALGDMGCHILDLPVKALNLGYPKDVECSVAKIYEKMWSPNYYPEGPPAASLVTLHFEKNNKTNSDLELVWMDGGIIPPRPEVIPAEDYLGEKGNTNGVLIIGKEGVISSGVYGLNPKLYRKGKKTLHLNTDKIYNKNNGLDHIHHKEWIDAIKGGYGSKEYKKLTAPIEYAGPFTETVLIGNIALRSYMIKDGTDFIGRKKLLWDGENTRITNFDLANKFVGRVRRPGWDL
;
A
#
# COMPACT_ATOMS: atom_id res chain seq x y z
N MET A 1 -11.26 25.66 18.03
CA MET A 1 -11.96 26.89 17.63
C MET A 1 -13.05 26.53 16.63
N LYS A 2 -14.31 26.89 16.87
CA LYS A 2 -15.43 26.55 15.96
C LYS A 2 -15.25 27.24 14.61
N LYS A 3 -15.17 26.47 13.51
CA LYS A 3 -15.16 26.98 12.13
C LYS A 3 -16.38 27.88 11.93
N LYS A 4 -16.17 29.15 11.59
CA LYS A 4 -17.24 30.08 11.29
C LYS A 4 -17.89 29.70 9.97
N SER A 5 -19.15 29.26 10.00
CA SER A 5 -19.93 28.89 8.85
C SER A 5 -20.16 30.08 7.89
N ARG A 6 -20.11 29.83 6.57
CA ARG A 6 -20.41 30.74 5.47
C ARG A 6 -21.73 31.54 5.72
N ARG A 7 -22.71 30.89 6.33
CA ARG A 7 -24.00 31.47 6.69
C ARG A 7 -23.88 32.57 7.76
N ASN A 8 -22.91 32.47 8.68
CA ASN A 8 -22.65 33.46 9.72
C ASN A 8 -21.84 34.68 9.21
N PHE A 9 -21.01 34.47 8.16
CA PHE A 9 -20.30 35.56 7.49
C PHE A 9 -21.30 36.45 6.72
N ILE A 10 -22.18 35.86 5.92
CA ILE A 10 -23.19 36.60 5.13
C ILE A 10 -24.14 37.35 6.04
N LYS A 11 -24.57 36.78 7.19
CA LYS A 11 -25.46 37.48 8.15
C LYS A 11 -24.78 38.68 8.85
N LYS A 12 -23.46 38.67 8.97
CA LYS A 12 -22.74 39.84 9.58
C LYS A 12 -22.38 40.91 8.56
N SER A 13 -22.27 40.55 7.27
CA SER A 13 -21.97 41.52 6.20
C SER A 13 -23.18 42.36 5.78
N SER A 14 -24.40 41.93 6.08
CA SER A 14 -25.63 42.67 5.78
C SER A 14 -25.91 43.83 6.76
N LEU A 15 -25.01 44.10 7.69
CA LEU A 15 -25.17 45.17 8.71
C LEU A 15 -24.16 46.34 8.55
N ILE A 16 -23.35 46.37 7.52
CA ILE A 16 -22.39 47.45 7.24
C ILE A 16 -22.65 48.00 5.85
N GLY A 17 -23.09 49.23 5.80
CA GLY A 17 -23.48 50.13 4.73
C GLY A 17 -23.11 49.77 3.27
N SER A 18 -23.98 50.15 2.37
CA SER A 18 -24.04 50.01 0.92
C SER A 18 -22.75 50.36 0.15
N GLY A 19 -21.71 49.56 0.33
CA GLY A 19 -20.56 49.46 -0.56
C GLY A 19 -20.71 48.23 -1.43
N ILE A 20 -20.64 48.37 -2.74
CA ILE A 20 -20.55 47.24 -3.70
C ILE A 20 -19.19 46.60 -3.48
N PHE A 21 -19.14 45.52 -2.66
CA PHE A 21 -17.95 44.64 -2.57
C PHE A 21 -17.92 43.75 -3.81
N ILE A 22 -17.09 44.11 -4.79
CA ILE A 22 -16.74 43.21 -5.88
C ILE A 22 -15.84 42.15 -5.30
N VAL A 23 -16.41 40.99 -4.91
CA VAL A 23 -15.63 39.82 -4.52
C VAL A 23 -15.18 39.13 -5.80
N PRO A 24 -13.88 38.99 -6.05
CA PRO A 24 -13.39 38.29 -7.23
C PRO A 24 -13.98 36.89 -7.37
N ARG A 25 -14.27 36.44 -8.58
CA ARG A 25 -14.93 35.15 -8.87
C ARG A 25 -14.16 33.95 -8.33
N ASN A 26 -12.83 34.03 -8.24
CA ASN A 26 -11.96 33.03 -7.63
C ASN A 26 -12.15 32.89 -6.10
N VAL A 27 -12.77 33.85 -5.44
CA VAL A 27 -13.08 33.80 -3.99
C VAL A 27 -14.46 33.22 -3.74
N LEU A 28 -15.39 33.36 -4.68
CA LEU A 28 -16.78 32.91 -4.51
C LEU A 28 -17.01 31.46 -4.98
N GLY A 29 -16.11 30.89 -5.76
CA GLY A 29 -16.33 29.62 -6.44
C GLY A 29 -17.40 29.74 -7.54
N GLY A 30 -17.54 28.73 -8.38
CA GLY A 30 -18.50 28.66 -9.47
C GLY A 30 -17.97 27.81 -10.62
N VAL A 31 -18.69 27.78 -11.78
CA VAL A 31 -18.27 26.98 -12.93
C VAL A 31 -16.83 27.35 -13.34
N GLY A 32 -15.91 26.39 -13.15
CA GLY A 32 -14.48 26.54 -13.46
C GLY A 32 -13.59 27.10 -12.32
N PHE A 33 -14.16 27.50 -11.19
CA PHE A 33 -13.40 28.05 -10.04
C PHE A 33 -13.79 27.36 -8.73
N VAL A 34 -12.78 26.89 -7.98
CA VAL A 34 -12.95 26.37 -6.61
C VAL A 34 -12.60 27.49 -5.63
N ALA A 35 -13.51 27.84 -4.72
CA ALA A 35 -13.22 28.84 -3.71
C ALA A 35 -12.06 28.37 -2.83
N PRO A 36 -11.13 29.25 -2.40
CA PRO A 36 -10.03 28.88 -1.52
C PRO A 36 -10.49 28.19 -0.20
N SER A 37 -11.69 28.50 0.27
CA SER A 37 -12.33 27.86 1.45
C SER A 37 -12.76 26.42 1.20
N ASP A 38 -12.87 26.02 -0.06
CA ASP A 38 -13.34 24.69 -0.47
C ASP A 38 -12.16 23.78 -0.90
N GLN A 39 -10.94 24.34 -0.90
CA GLN A 39 -9.70 23.58 -1.14
C GLN A 39 -9.12 23.05 0.17
N LEU A 40 -8.57 21.86 0.12
CA LEU A 40 -7.81 21.28 1.22
C LEU A 40 -6.37 21.80 1.22
N ASN A 41 -5.81 22.01 2.40
CA ASN A 41 -4.40 22.27 2.61
C ASN A 41 -3.69 20.93 2.83
N ILE A 42 -2.83 20.55 1.90
CA ILE A 42 -2.16 19.25 1.89
C ILE A 42 -0.66 19.42 2.12
N GLY A 43 -0.12 18.62 3.04
CA GLY A 43 1.31 18.38 3.21
C GLY A 43 1.73 17.09 2.53
N ALA A 44 2.85 17.07 1.81
CA ALA A 44 3.39 15.85 1.21
C ALA A 44 4.68 15.44 1.93
N ILE A 45 4.67 14.28 2.58
CA ILE A 45 5.80 13.69 3.31
C ILE A 45 6.38 12.56 2.45
N GLY A 46 7.66 12.66 2.06
CA GLY A 46 8.26 11.88 1.00
C GLY A 46 7.85 12.45 -0.36
N ALA A 47 8.29 13.66 -0.71
CA ALA A 47 7.86 14.38 -1.90
C ALA A 47 8.56 13.94 -3.20
N GLY A 48 9.50 12.98 -3.12
CA GLY A 48 10.16 12.33 -4.24
C GLY A 48 9.63 10.92 -4.52
N GLY A 49 10.28 10.17 -5.40
CA GLY A 49 9.90 8.80 -5.75
C GLY A 49 8.40 8.68 -6.08
N LYS A 50 7.70 7.75 -5.44
CA LYS A 50 6.24 7.60 -5.60
C LYS A 50 5.46 8.82 -5.08
N GLY A 51 6.00 9.58 -4.12
CA GLY A 51 5.40 10.83 -3.66
C GLY A 51 5.28 11.92 -4.72
N SER A 52 5.95 11.75 -5.87
CA SER A 52 5.79 12.62 -7.03
C SER A 52 4.38 12.62 -7.62
N ASP A 53 3.54 11.66 -7.28
CA ASP A 53 2.12 11.62 -7.66
C ASP A 53 1.39 12.89 -7.24
N ILE A 54 1.83 13.55 -6.16
CA ILE A 54 1.30 14.85 -5.72
C ILE A 54 1.29 15.91 -6.83
N ARG A 55 2.18 15.77 -7.82
CA ARG A 55 2.29 16.73 -8.95
C ARG A 55 1.27 16.48 -10.05
N GLU A 56 0.80 15.26 -10.22
CA GLU A 56 0.16 14.82 -11.47
C GLU A 56 -1.32 14.46 -11.31
N SER A 57 -1.71 13.79 -10.22
CA SER A 57 -3.04 13.16 -10.20
C SER A 57 -4.14 13.95 -9.48
N TRP A 58 -3.86 14.68 -8.42
CA TRP A 58 -4.94 15.19 -7.56
C TRP A 58 -4.72 16.58 -6.96
N ALA A 59 -3.48 16.98 -6.83
CA ALA A 59 -3.14 18.26 -6.24
C ALA A 59 -3.47 19.48 -7.14
N SER A 60 -3.89 19.29 -8.38
CA SER A 60 -4.24 20.40 -9.30
C SER A 60 -5.43 21.23 -8.84
N LYS A 61 -6.26 20.72 -7.94
CA LYS A 61 -7.44 21.42 -7.41
C LYS A 61 -7.36 21.70 -5.91
N GLU A 62 -6.40 21.10 -5.22
CA GLU A 62 -6.16 21.31 -3.80
C GLU A 62 -4.86 22.11 -3.61
N ARG A 63 -4.68 22.69 -2.43
CA ARG A 63 -3.48 23.47 -2.12
C ARG A 63 -2.41 22.61 -1.50
N VAL A 64 -1.27 22.42 -2.17
CA VAL A 64 -0.08 21.85 -1.57
C VAL A 64 0.68 22.96 -0.86
N VAL A 65 0.64 22.98 0.46
CA VAL A 65 1.18 24.07 1.29
C VAL A 65 2.52 23.72 1.92
N ALA A 66 2.84 22.43 2.01
CA ALA A 66 4.10 21.95 2.57
C ALA A 66 4.60 20.71 1.84
N LEU A 67 5.92 20.62 1.68
CA LEU A 67 6.64 19.45 1.17
C LEU A 67 7.69 19.02 2.19
N CYS A 68 7.87 17.73 2.36
CA CYS A 68 8.93 17.18 3.22
C CYS A 68 9.67 16.07 2.51
N ASP A 69 11.00 16.09 2.58
CA ASP A 69 11.86 15.00 2.12
C ASP A 69 13.22 15.10 2.79
N VAL A 70 13.76 13.96 3.23
CA VAL A 70 15.06 13.88 3.90
C VAL A 70 16.28 14.07 2.98
N HIS A 71 16.04 14.17 1.65
CA HIS A 71 17.07 14.37 0.64
C HIS A 71 16.69 15.53 -0.31
N PRO A 72 16.84 16.78 0.13
CA PRO A 72 16.33 17.99 -0.56
C PRO A 72 16.77 18.18 -2.02
N LEU A 73 17.97 17.70 -2.36
CA LEU A 73 18.56 17.77 -3.71
C LEU A 73 18.58 16.40 -4.39
N GLY A 74 17.93 15.40 -3.79
CA GLY A 74 17.87 14.04 -4.31
C GLY A 74 17.30 13.96 -5.72
N LYS A 75 17.94 13.17 -6.59
CA LYS A 75 17.54 12.97 -8.00
C LYS A 75 16.23 12.21 -8.18
N HIS A 76 15.61 11.74 -7.11
CA HIS A 76 14.37 10.95 -7.11
C HIS A 76 13.07 11.79 -7.24
N GLY A 77 13.17 13.05 -7.68
CA GLY A 77 12.01 13.86 -8.05
C GLY A 77 11.60 14.96 -7.06
N VAL A 78 12.26 15.13 -5.92
CA VAL A 78 11.97 16.19 -4.93
C VAL A 78 12.10 17.58 -5.53
N ILE A 79 13.17 17.82 -6.31
CA ILE A 79 13.42 19.10 -6.97
C ILE A 79 12.24 19.49 -7.89
N GLN A 80 11.69 18.53 -8.63
CA GLN A 80 10.54 18.75 -9.50
C GLN A 80 9.27 19.07 -8.70
N SER A 81 9.06 18.42 -7.56
CA SER A 81 7.94 18.73 -6.68
C SER A 81 8.06 20.14 -6.10
N ARG A 82 9.25 20.55 -5.66
CA ARG A 82 9.53 21.93 -5.21
C ARG A 82 9.31 22.97 -6.31
N LYS A 83 9.73 22.67 -7.55
CA LYS A 83 9.47 23.56 -8.72
C LYS A 83 7.98 23.66 -9.05
N LYS A 84 7.23 22.57 -8.91
CA LYS A 84 5.77 22.55 -9.15
C LYS A 84 5.00 23.39 -8.13
N TYR A 85 5.46 23.39 -6.87
CA TYR A 85 4.84 24.10 -5.76
C TYR A 85 5.81 25.10 -5.12
N PRO A 86 6.17 26.22 -5.83
CA PRO A 86 7.19 27.16 -5.36
C PRO A 86 6.79 27.90 -4.08
N ASN A 87 5.49 27.97 -3.77
CA ASN A 87 4.97 28.62 -2.56
C ASN A 87 4.79 27.65 -1.39
N ALA A 88 4.97 26.32 -1.60
CA ALA A 88 4.93 25.35 -0.52
C ALA A 88 6.22 25.46 0.32
N LYS A 89 6.05 25.50 1.64
CA LYS A 89 7.20 25.43 2.54
C LYS A 89 7.87 24.07 2.44
N PHE A 90 9.18 24.04 2.55
CA PHE A 90 9.95 22.81 2.48
C PHE A 90 10.54 22.46 3.85
N TYR A 91 10.40 21.22 4.25
CA TYR A 91 10.88 20.65 5.51
C TYR A 91 11.76 19.43 5.22
N VAL A 92 12.76 19.20 6.05
CA VAL A 92 13.54 17.98 6.02
C VAL A 92 13.01 16.97 7.03
N ASP A 93 12.59 17.46 8.20
CA ASP A 93 11.95 16.67 9.25
C ASP A 93 10.42 16.80 9.16
N PHE A 94 9.74 15.66 9.03
CA PHE A 94 8.28 15.59 9.03
C PHE A 94 7.64 16.06 10.35
N ASN A 95 8.35 15.92 11.48
CA ASN A 95 7.84 16.42 12.77
C ASN A 95 7.75 17.95 12.74
N GLU A 96 8.75 18.62 12.18
CA GLU A 96 8.70 20.07 11.99
C GLU A 96 7.52 20.49 11.10
N LEU A 97 7.27 19.77 10.00
CA LEU A 97 6.13 20.03 9.14
C LEU A 97 4.82 19.91 9.94
N LEU A 98 4.62 18.81 10.64
CA LEU A 98 3.41 18.56 11.44
C LEU A 98 3.24 19.56 12.60
N ASP A 99 4.33 20.09 13.13
CA ASP A 99 4.30 21.04 14.25
C ASP A 99 4.11 22.48 13.80
N LYS A 100 4.67 22.86 12.66
CA LYS A 100 4.66 24.25 12.18
C LYS A 100 3.45 24.58 11.32
N GLU A 101 2.94 23.63 10.52
CA GLU A 101 1.81 23.85 9.61
C GLU A 101 0.47 23.55 10.30
N LYS A 102 -0.09 24.58 10.97
CA LYS A 102 -1.31 24.44 11.79
C LYS A 102 -2.62 24.40 10.99
N ASP A 103 -2.58 24.79 9.72
CA ASP A 103 -3.75 24.87 8.84
C ASP A 103 -3.87 23.68 7.89
N LEU A 104 -3.10 22.61 8.12
CA LEU A 104 -3.22 21.38 7.34
C LEU A 104 -4.56 20.70 7.59
N ASP A 105 -5.20 20.23 6.52
CA ASP A 105 -6.35 19.33 6.56
C ASP A 105 -5.91 17.87 6.41
N ALA A 106 -4.85 17.64 5.63
CA ALA A 106 -4.42 16.29 5.27
C ALA A 106 -2.93 16.20 4.93
N VAL A 107 -2.39 14.98 5.00
CA VAL A 107 -1.04 14.69 4.54
C VAL A 107 -1.00 13.43 3.69
N THR A 108 -0.07 13.41 2.72
CA THR A 108 0.33 12.20 2.02
C THR A 108 1.63 11.69 2.59
N ILE A 109 1.76 10.36 2.70
CA ILE A 109 2.93 9.69 3.24
C ILE A 109 3.41 8.71 2.18
N SER A 110 4.54 9.02 1.55
CA SER A 110 5.13 8.25 0.44
C SER A 110 6.62 7.98 0.68
N THR A 111 6.96 7.78 1.92
CA THR A 111 8.30 7.43 2.40
C THR A 111 8.58 5.93 2.22
N PRO A 112 9.76 5.39 2.56
CA PRO A 112 9.97 3.94 2.64
C PRO A 112 9.07 3.27 3.70
N ASP A 113 8.73 1.99 3.48
CA ASP A 113 7.74 1.22 4.26
C ASP A 113 7.93 1.36 5.78
N HIS A 114 9.18 1.33 6.24
CA HIS A 114 9.52 1.32 7.67
C HIS A 114 9.13 2.59 8.43
N THR A 115 8.84 3.68 7.75
CA THR A 115 8.46 4.95 8.40
C THR A 115 6.96 5.23 8.36
N HIS A 116 6.20 4.49 7.54
CA HIS A 116 4.76 4.71 7.35
C HIS A 116 3.98 4.70 8.66
N GLY A 117 4.21 3.69 9.52
CA GLY A 117 3.50 3.51 10.77
C GLY A 117 3.65 4.69 11.72
N VAL A 118 4.88 5.13 11.96
CA VAL A 118 5.17 6.24 12.90
C VAL A 118 4.64 7.56 12.37
N ILE A 119 4.92 7.88 11.10
CA ILE A 119 4.46 9.15 10.49
C ILE A 119 2.94 9.19 10.45
N GLY A 120 2.29 8.09 10.01
CA GLY A 120 0.84 7.98 9.96
C GLY A 120 0.18 8.15 11.32
N ASN A 121 0.72 7.48 12.35
CA ASN A 121 0.20 7.59 13.70
C ASN A 121 0.30 9.01 14.26
N ARG A 122 1.44 9.69 14.07
CA ARG A 122 1.63 11.08 14.51
C ARG A 122 0.71 12.05 13.79
N ALA A 123 0.56 11.92 12.46
CA ALA A 123 -0.36 12.74 11.67
C ALA A 123 -1.82 12.56 12.12
N MET A 124 -2.27 11.31 12.29
CA MET A 124 -3.64 11.01 12.73
C MET A 124 -3.92 11.46 14.16
N ASN A 125 -2.95 11.41 15.07
CA ASN A 125 -3.10 11.94 16.43
C ASN A 125 -3.21 13.47 16.46
N LYS A 126 -2.77 14.18 15.41
CA LYS A 126 -3.02 15.61 15.21
C LYS A 126 -4.38 15.90 14.53
N GLY A 127 -5.17 14.86 14.22
CA GLY A 127 -6.47 15.00 13.55
C GLY A 127 -6.38 15.18 12.03
N LEU A 128 -5.21 14.96 11.43
CA LEU A 128 -5.02 15.07 9.98
C LEU A 128 -5.55 13.84 9.26
N HIS A 129 -6.21 14.05 8.12
CA HIS A 129 -6.54 13.00 7.20
C HIS A 129 -5.27 12.49 6.49
N VAL A 130 -5.16 11.19 6.21
CA VAL A 130 -3.92 10.62 5.68
C VAL A 130 -4.15 9.76 4.44
N TYR A 131 -3.28 9.93 3.46
CA TYR A 131 -3.07 9.00 2.35
C TYR A 131 -1.70 8.36 2.54
N ILE A 132 -1.66 7.06 2.80
CA ILE A 132 -0.41 6.34 3.06
C ILE A 132 -0.12 5.39 1.91
N GLN A 133 1.08 5.43 1.32
CA GLN A 133 1.48 4.47 0.30
C GLN A 133 1.48 3.04 0.84
N LYS A 134 1.33 2.09 -0.06
CA LYS A 134 1.37 0.65 0.22
C LYS A 134 2.83 0.16 0.39
N PRO A 135 3.03 -0.87 1.23
CA PRO A 135 2.09 -1.41 2.21
C PRO A 135 1.74 -0.34 3.26
N LEU A 136 0.57 -0.44 3.87
CA LEU A 136 0.12 0.53 4.87
C LEU A 136 1.18 0.77 5.95
N THR A 137 1.81 -0.31 6.39
CA THR A 137 2.87 -0.32 7.41
C THR A 137 3.90 -1.40 7.12
N HIS A 138 5.00 -1.33 7.84
CA HIS A 138 6.12 -2.28 7.75
C HIS A 138 5.86 -3.60 8.48
N ASN A 139 5.04 -3.61 9.52
CA ASN A 139 4.70 -4.77 10.32
C ASN A 139 3.22 -4.73 10.78
N ILE A 140 2.74 -5.85 11.33
CA ILE A 140 1.34 -6.03 11.69
C ILE A 140 0.94 -5.16 12.90
N GLU A 141 1.80 -5.05 13.91
CA GLU A 141 1.55 -4.19 15.08
C GLU A 141 1.24 -2.75 14.67
N GLU A 142 2.03 -2.20 13.74
CA GLU A 142 1.81 -0.85 13.22
C GLU A 142 0.46 -0.72 12.50
N ALA A 143 0.04 -1.73 11.71
CA ALA A 143 -1.25 -1.72 11.01
C ALA A 143 -2.43 -1.70 11.99
N ARG A 144 -2.34 -2.48 13.06
CA ARG A 144 -3.31 -2.47 14.16
C ARG A 144 -3.37 -1.12 14.85
N GLN A 145 -2.21 -0.56 15.21
CA GLN A 145 -2.15 0.73 15.88
C GLN A 145 -2.76 1.85 15.00
N LEU A 146 -2.41 1.89 13.72
CA LEU A 146 -3.00 2.88 12.81
C LEU A 146 -4.52 2.75 12.70
N THR A 147 -5.03 1.51 12.67
CA THR A 147 -6.48 1.23 12.62
C THR A 147 -7.18 1.78 13.87
N ILE A 148 -6.60 1.57 15.05
CA ILE A 148 -7.11 2.09 16.32
C ILE A 148 -7.08 3.62 16.33
N THR A 149 -5.95 4.21 15.93
CA THR A 149 -5.74 5.68 15.95
C THR A 149 -6.69 6.39 14.99
N ALA A 150 -6.85 5.88 13.77
CA ALA A 150 -7.77 6.48 12.80
C ALA A 150 -9.22 6.46 13.27
N LYS A 151 -9.67 5.33 13.84
CA LYS A 151 -11.02 5.19 14.40
C LYS A 151 -11.26 6.12 15.58
N LYS A 152 -10.29 6.19 16.50
CA LYS A 152 -10.35 7.07 17.68
C LYS A 152 -10.49 8.54 17.29
N ASN A 153 -9.70 9.00 16.32
CA ASN A 153 -9.65 10.39 15.89
C ASN A 153 -10.65 10.72 14.76
N LYS A 154 -11.40 9.72 14.26
CA LYS A 154 -12.36 9.86 13.15
C LYS A 154 -11.73 10.53 11.92
N VAL A 155 -10.47 10.20 11.62
CA VAL A 155 -9.77 10.70 10.45
C VAL A 155 -10.04 9.81 9.23
N ILE A 156 -10.06 10.42 8.08
CA ILE A 156 -10.31 9.73 6.80
C ILE A 156 -8.98 9.30 6.23
N THR A 157 -8.89 8.02 5.88
CA THR A 157 -7.66 7.38 5.43
C THR A 157 -7.86 6.73 4.07
N GLN A 158 -6.78 6.61 3.30
CA GLN A 158 -6.74 5.81 2.08
C GLN A 158 -5.34 5.20 1.94
N MET A 159 -5.22 3.89 1.76
CA MET A 159 -3.95 3.26 1.41
C MET A 159 -3.72 3.33 -0.09
N GLY A 160 -2.46 3.52 -0.53
CA GLY A 160 -2.06 3.70 -1.92
C GLY A 160 -2.10 2.45 -2.80
N ASN A 161 -3.09 1.57 -2.65
CA ASN A 161 -3.32 0.44 -3.55
C ASN A 161 -4.39 0.77 -4.60
N GLN A 162 -4.02 1.63 -5.52
CA GLN A 162 -4.90 2.23 -6.55
C GLN A 162 -5.69 1.22 -7.38
N GLY A 163 -5.23 -0.02 -7.49
CA GLY A 163 -5.95 -1.12 -8.12
C GLY A 163 -7.34 -1.37 -7.52
N GLY A 164 -7.52 -1.04 -6.25
CA GLY A 164 -8.81 -1.14 -5.57
C GLY A 164 -9.93 -0.32 -6.22
N SER A 165 -9.59 0.76 -6.93
CA SER A 165 -10.52 1.61 -7.69
C SER A 165 -10.72 1.14 -9.14
N CYS A 166 -10.16 -0.01 -9.52
CA CYS A 166 -10.31 -0.55 -10.87
C CYS A 166 -11.69 -1.19 -11.07
N ILE A 167 -12.39 -0.82 -12.14
CA ILE A 167 -13.66 -1.44 -12.53
C ILE A 167 -13.53 -2.96 -12.78
N GLY A 168 -12.32 -3.43 -13.06
CA GLY A 168 -12.05 -4.87 -13.20
C GLY A 168 -12.28 -5.64 -11.91
N VAL A 169 -12.04 -5.03 -10.74
CA VAL A 169 -12.35 -5.63 -9.43
C VAL A 169 -13.84 -5.88 -9.30
N GLU A 170 -14.67 -4.88 -9.64
CA GLU A 170 -16.12 -5.03 -9.60
C GLU A 170 -16.62 -6.06 -10.62
N ARG A 171 -15.99 -6.14 -11.79
CA ARG A 171 -16.32 -7.16 -12.79
C ARG A 171 -16.02 -8.57 -12.31
N VAL A 172 -14.86 -8.79 -11.69
CA VAL A 172 -14.50 -10.09 -11.12
C VAL A 172 -15.46 -10.48 -9.99
N LYS A 173 -15.79 -9.53 -9.13
CA LYS A 173 -16.77 -9.71 -8.06
C LYS A 173 -18.13 -10.12 -8.60
N GLU A 174 -18.63 -9.44 -9.64
CA GLU A 174 -19.88 -9.81 -10.33
C GLU A 174 -19.86 -11.25 -10.87
N TRP A 175 -18.75 -11.67 -11.48
CA TRP A 175 -18.64 -13.05 -11.99
C TRP A 175 -18.64 -14.09 -10.86
N ILE A 176 -18.03 -13.79 -9.73
CA ILE A 176 -18.03 -14.65 -8.53
C ILE A 176 -19.45 -14.68 -7.92
N ASP A 177 -20.09 -13.53 -7.73
CA ASP A 177 -21.41 -13.40 -7.13
C ASP A 177 -22.50 -14.11 -7.96
N THR A 178 -22.32 -14.13 -9.27
CA THR A 178 -23.20 -14.86 -10.21
C THR A 178 -22.73 -16.31 -10.46
N LYS A 179 -21.79 -16.83 -9.65
CA LYS A 179 -21.27 -18.22 -9.69
C LYS A 179 -20.81 -18.67 -11.09
N LYS A 180 -20.21 -17.77 -11.87
CA LYS A 180 -19.79 -18.07 -13.26
C LYS A 180 -18.72 -19.15 -13.37
N ILE A 181 -17.96 -19.41 -12.28
CA ILE A 181 -16.90 -20.43 -12.24
C ILE A 181 -17.17 -21.55 -11.23
N GLY A 182 -18.38 -21.58 -10.63
CA GLY A 182 -18.74 -22.56 -9.60
C GLY A 182 -18.01 -22.35 -8.28
N ASP A 183 -17.88 -23.43 -7.47
CA ASP A 183 -17.20 -23.39 -6.18
C ASP A 183 -15.71 -23.11 -6.35
N ILE A 184 -15.17 -22.21 -5.53
CA ILE A 184 -13.79 -21.75 -5.58
C ILE A 184 -13.04 -22.30 -4.40
N ASN A 185 -11.89 -22.94 -4.64
CA ASN A 185 -11.05 -23.51 -3.61
C ASN A 185 -9.57 -23.14 -3.71
N LYS A 186 -9.16 -22.48 -4.80
CA LYS A 186 -7.76 -22.11 -5.00
C LYS A 186 -7.61 -20.78 -5.72
N VAL A 187 -6.64 -20.00 -5.25
CA VAL A 187 -6.17 -18.76 -5.89
C VAL A 187 -4.66 -18.83 -6.04
N TYR A 188 -4.17 -18.49 -7.22
CA TYR A 188 -2.76 -18.22 -7.46
C TYR A 188 -2.56 -16.73 -7.69
N ALA A 189 -1.55 -16.15 -7.06
CA ALA A 189 -1.13 -14.78 -7.23
C ALA A 189 0.39 -14.75 -7.40
N TRP A 190 0.92 -14.03 -8.39
CA TRP A 190 2.36 -14.04 -8.66
C TRP A 190 2.87 -12.73 -9.21
N THR A 191 4.20 -12.54 -9.08
CA THR A 191 4.92 -11.41 -9.62
C THR A 191 6.32 -11.81 -10.10
N ASP A 192 6.85 -11.10 -11.09
CA ASP A 192 8.24 -11.18 -11.52
C ASP A 192 9.23 -10.44 -10.59
N ARG A 193 8.71 -9.72 -9.59
CA ARG A 193 9.54 -9.06 -8.58
C ARG A 193 10.26 -10.08 -7.71
N PRO A 194 11.45 -9.73 -7.16
CA PRO A 194 12.04 -8.39 -7.03
C PRO A 194 12.83 -7.94 -8.27
N VAL A 195 12.86 -6.60 -8.51
CA VAL A 195 13.77 -5.92 -9.45
C VAL A 195 14.89 -5.16 -8.72
N TRP A 196 15.01 -5.39 -7.44
CA TRP A 196 16.05 -4.90 -6.54
C TRP A 196 16.84 -6.08 -5.94
N PRO A 197 18.05 -5.84 -5.40
CA PRO A 197 18.78 -6.89 -4.69
C PRO A 197 17.96 -7.45 -3.53
N GLN A 198 17.64 -8.75 -3.58
CA GLN A 198 16.90 -9.47 -2.56
C GLN A 198 17.45 -10.89 -2.45
N GLY A 199 17.63 -11.39 -1.23
CA GLY A 199 18.24 -12.68 -0.98
C GLY A 199 19.77 -12.68 -1.08
N PHE A 200 20.39 -11.52 -0.95
CA PHE A 200 21.84 -11.33 -0.97
C PHE A 200 22.37 -10.89 0.39
N LYS A 201 23.69 -11.05 0.58
CA LYS A 201 24.41 -10.56 1.73
C LYS A 201 24.20 -9.05 1.88
N MET A 202 24.05 -8.58 3.12
CA MET A 202 24.03 -7.15 3.42
C MET A 202 25.30 -6.49 2.86
N PRO A 203 25.17 -5.41 2.04
CA PRO A 203 26.36 -4.71 1.52
C PRO A 203 27.16 -4.08 2.66
N GLU A 204 28.47 -3.98 2.49
CA GLU A 204 29.34 -3.26 3.43
C GLU A 204 29.21 -1.74 3.22
N PRO A 205 29.42 -0.90 4.25
CA PRO A 205 29.51 0.54 4.06
C PRO A 205 30.62 0.88 3.07
N SER A 206 30.31 1.49 1.94
CA SER A 206 31.26 1.68 0.85
C SER A 206 31.46 3.13 0.43
N ALA A 207 30.63 4.05 0.88
CA ALA A 207 30.68 5.45 0.50
C ALA A 207 30.22 6.37 1.63
N SER A 208 30.65 7.65 1.56
CA SER A 208 30.06 8.71 2.38
C SER A 208 28.63 9.00 1.91
N LYS A 209 27.76 9.34 2.84
CA LYS A 209 26.41 9.79 2.50
C LYS A 209 26.48 11.10 1.70
N PRO A 210 25.49 11.38 0.81
CA PRO A 210 25.32 12.73 0.25
C PRO A 210 25.22 13.78 1.36
N GLU A 211 25.83 14.95 1.18
CA GLU A 211 25.84 16.01 2.19
C GLU A 211 24.43 16.45 2.62
N ASP A 212 23.52 16.54 1.65
CA ASP A 212 22.14 16.97 1.87
C ASP A 212 21.18 15.84 2.26
N LEU A 213 21.67 14.60 2.45
CA LEU A 213 20.85 13.49 2.95
C LEU A 213 20.87 13.44 4.47
N GLU A 214 19.71 13.63 5.09
CA GLU A 214 19.52 13.42 6.53
C GLU A 214 19.31 11.93 6.83
N TRP A 215 20.44 11.21 6.93
CA TRP A 215 20.46 9.76 7.05
C TRP A 215 19.79 9.25 8.32
N ASP A 216 19.91 9.96 9.42
CA ASP A 216 19.26 9.58 10.68
C ASP A 216 17.72 9.63 10.56
N LEU A 217 17.19 10.67 9.93
CA LEU A 217 15.76 10.79 9.63
C LEU A 217 15.31 9.74 8.60
N TRP A 218 16.18 9.39 7.63
CA TRP A 218 15.89 8.32 6.68
C TRP A 218 15.79 6.95 7.38
N LEU A 219 16.71 6.64 8.30
CA LEU A 219 16.68 5.43 9.13
C LEU A 219 15.40 5.37 9.97
N GLY A 220 14.94 6.51 10.44
CA GLY A 220 13.68 6.59 11.19
C GLY A 220 13.66 5.64 12.38
N PRO A 221 12.62 4.79 12.51
CA PRO A 221 12.50 3.82 13.59
C PRO A 221 13.41 2.59 13.44
N ALA A 222 14.06 2.40 12.29
CA ALA A 222 14.95 1.27 12.06
C ALA A 222 16.25 1.38 12.90
N LYS A 223 16.93 0.25 13.04
CA LYS A 223 18.20 0.19 13.76
C LYS A 223 19.23 1.16 13.15
N GLU A 224 19.99 1.82 14.01
CA GLU A 224 21.08 2.68 13.59
C GLU A 224 22.12 1.90 12.77
N MET A 225 22.52 2.47 11.64
CA MET A 225 23.42 1.82 10.69
C MET A 225 24.15 2.85 9.84
N ALA A 226 25.39 2.57 9.50
CA ALA A 226 26.18 3.37 8.57
C ALA A 226 25.51 3.39 7.18
N TYR A 227 25.67 4.52 6.48
CA TYR A 227 25.12 4.69 5.13
C TYR A 227 25.65 3.63 4.15
N ARG A 228 24.77 3.15 3.30
CA ARG A 228 25.05 2.24 2.17
C ARG A 228 24.31 2.75 0.94
N PRO A 229 25.03 3.05 -0.15
CA PRO A 229 24.41 3.61 -1.36
C PRO A 229 23.39 2.68 -2.00
N GLU A 230 23.47 1.37 -1.74
CA GLU A 230 22.56 0.36 -2.27
C GLU A 230 21.13 0.52 -1.73
N PHE A 231 20.94 1.12 -0.55
CA PHE A 231 19.60 1.22 0.04
C PHE A 231 18.79 2.37 -0.55
N HIS A 232 19.36 3.54 -0.60
CA HIS A 232 18.66 4.75 -1.02
C HIS A 232 18.98 5.08 -2.50
N PRO A 233 17.99 5.48 -3.32
CA PRO A 233 16.60 5.78 -2.95
C PRO A 233 15.59 4.62 -3.12
N PHE A 234 15.97 3.45 -3.67
CA PHE A 234 14.99 2.47 -4.13
C PHE A 234 15.17 1.06 -3.56
N ASN A 235 16.41 0.56 -3.45
CA ASN A 235 16.69 -0.85 -3.17
C ASN A 235 16.50 -1.27 -1.71
N TRP A 236 16.20 -0.33 -0.80
CA TRP A 236 15.88 -0.60 0.60
C TRP A 236 14.84 -1.72 0.80
N ARG A 237 14.01 -1.98 -0.22
CA ARG A 237 13.00 -3.04 -0.25
C ARG A 237 13.57 -4.44 -0.01
N GLY A 238 14.83 -4.66 -0.33
CA GLY A 238 15.53 -5.94 -0.20
C GLY A 238 16.01 -6.28 1.21
N TRP A 239 15.77 -5.43 2.22
CA TRP A 239 16.18 -5.65 3.60
C TRP A 239 15.06 -5.42 4.59
N TRP A 240 14.91 -6.37 5.53
CA TRP A 240 13.82 -6.39 6.49
C TRP A 240 13.77 -5.19 7.44
N ASP A 241 14.85 -4.46 7.62
CA ASP A 241 14.85 -3.26 8.48
C ASP A 241 14.09 -2.10 7.84
N TYR A 242 13.98 -2.07 6.51
CA TYR A 242 13.43 -0.95 5.75
C TYR A 242 12.25 -1.30 4.88
N GLY A 243 12.24 -2.50 4.31
CA GLY A 243 11.25 -2.96 3.34
C GLY A 243 10.57 -4.25 3.70
N THR A 244 9.59 -4.59 2.91
CA THR A 244 8.72 -5.75 3.09
C THR A 244 8.88 -6.80 1.98
N GLY A 245 9.94 -6.65 1.16
CA GLY A 245 10.24 -7.57 0.05
C GLY A 245 9.21 -7.55 -1.07
N ALA A 246 9.34 -8.50 -1.99
CA ALA A 246 8.44 -8.62 -3.13
C ALA A 246 6.98 -8.86 -2.71
N LEU A 247 6.74 -9.62 -1.64
CA LEU A 247 5.40 -9.87 -1.14
C LEU A 247 4.74 -8.58 -0.63
N GLY A 248 5.40 -7.81 0.23
CA GLY A 248 4.83 -6.56 0.74
C GLY A 248 4.66 -5.50 -0.36
N ASP A 249 5.65 -5.38 -1.27
CA ASP A 249 5.60 -4.42 -2.37
C ASP A 249 4.47 -4.73 -3.37
N MET A 250 4.35 -5.97 -3.83
CA MET A 250 3.40 -6.35 -4.89
C MET A 250 2.14 -7.05 -4.37
N GLY A 251 2.20 -7.69 -3.20
CA GLY A 251 1.04 -8.36 -2.61
C GLY A 251 -0.13 -7.41 -2.38
N CYS A 252 0.13 -6.17 -1.96
CA CYS A 252 -0.91 -5.15 -1.82
C CYS A 252 -1.63 -4.82 -3.15
N HIS A 253 -0.98 -5.01 -4.29
CA HIS A 253 -1.59 -4.75 -5.60
C HIS A 253 -2.27 -5.96 -6.21
N ILE A 254 -1.75 -7.17 -5.93
CA ILE A 254 -2.18 -8.40 -6.60
C ILE A 254 -3.21 -9.14 -5.74
N LEU A 255 -2.99 -9.23 -4.41
CA LEU A 255 -3.91 -9.90 -3.48
C LEU A 255 -5.17 -9.07 -3.20
N ASP A 256 -5.16 -7.77 -3.45
CA ASP A 256 -6.33 -6.89 -3.26
C ASP A 256 -7.56 -7.41 -4.02
N LEU A 257 -7.37 -7.83 -5.28
CA LEU A 257 -8.44 -8.38 -6.10
C LEU A 257 -9.11 -9.63 -5.47
N PRO A 258 -8.40 -10.74 -5.19
CA PRO A 258 -9.04 -11.92 -4.63
C PRO A 258 -9.56 -11.71 -3.20
N VAL A 259 -8.87 -10.92 -2.37
CA VAL A 259 -9.32 -10.62 -1.00
C VAL A 259 -10.66 -9.90 -1.03
N LYS A 260 -10.82 -8.87 -1.86
CA LYS A 260 -12.09 -8.14 -2.03
C LYS A 260 -13.16 -8.98 -2.69
N ALA A 261 -12.85 -9.63 -3.82
CA ALA A 261 -13.84 -10.34 -4.62
C ALA A 261 -14.39 -11.58 -3.89
N LEU A 262 -13.57 -12.24 -3.07
CA LEU A 262 -13.94 -13.41 -2.29
C LEU A 262 -14.33 -13.08 -0.85
N ASN A 263 -14.27 -11.80 -0.45
CA ASN A 263 -14.54 -11.35 0.91
C ASN A 263 -13.76 -12.15 1.96
N LEU A 264 -12.43 -12.26 1.77
CA LEU A 264 -11.57 -13.01 2.66
C LEU A 264 -11.30 -12.21 3.94
N GLY A 265 -11.40 -12.91 5.07
CA GLY A 265 -10.96 -12.41 6.37
C GLY A 265 -9.48 -12.68 6.62
N TYR A 266 -9.11 -12.91 7.88
CA TYR A 266 -7.77 -13.36 8.22
C TYR A 266 -7.54 -14.80 7.78
N PRO A 267 -6.32 -15.15 7.30
CA PRO A 267 -5.96 -16.55 7.11
C PRO A 267 -5.90 -17.28 8.45
N LYS A 268 -6.23 -18.55 8.47
CA LYS A 268 -6.09 -19.41 9.67
C LYS A 268 -4.66 -19.89 9.89
N ASP A 269 -3.90 -20.02 8.82
CA ASP A 269 -2.51 -20.45 8.86
C ASP A 269 -1.74 -19.97 7.62
N VAL A 270 -0.41 -20.05 7.73
CA VAL A 270 0.53 -19.69 6.65
C VAL A 270 1.72 -20.65 6.67
N GLU A 271 2.18 -21.02 5.48
CA GLU A 271 3.43 -21.74 5.28
C GLU A 271 4.19 -21.21 4.06
N CYS A 272 5.49 -21.48 3.98
CA CYS A 272 6.29 -21.01 2.88
C CYS A 272 7.40 -21.97 2.45
N SER A 273 7.86 -21.77 1.23
CA SER A 273 9.10 -22.33 0.67
C SER A 273 9.92 -21.23 0.04
N VAL A 274 11.25 -21.32 0.11
CA VAL A 274 12.16 -20.28 -0.37
C VAL A 274 13.23 -20.86 -1.29
N ALA A 275 13.68 -20.10 -2.27
CA ALA A 275 14.82 -20.42 -3.08
C ALA A 275 16.12 -20.42 -2.24
N LYS A 276 17.03 -21.34 -2.55
CA LYS A 276 18.38 -21.40 -1.98
C LYS A 276 19.38 -20.81 -2.94
N ILE A 277 20.36 -20.08 -2.42
CA ILE A 277 21.49 -19.57 -3.18
C ILE A 277 22.76 -20.33 -2.76
N TYR A 278 23.55 -20.76 -3.73
CA TYR A 278 24.81 -21.47 -3.51
C TYR A 278 25.96 -20.64 -4.07
N GLU A 279 26.77 -20.04 -3.19
CA GLU A 279 28.04 -19.41 -3.58
C GLU A 279 29.17 -20.45 -3.65
N LYS A 280 29.05 -21.52 -2.87
CA LYS A 280 29.97 -22.66 -2.88
C LYS A 280 29.19 -23.95 -3.02
N MET A 281 29.76 -24.92 -3.77
CA MET A 281 29.17 -26.25 -3.94
C MET A 281 28.81 -26.86 -2.59
N TRP A 282 27.58 -27.40 -2.46
CA TRP A 282 27.01 -28.04 -1.28
C TRP A 282 26.84 -27.16 -0.04
N SER A 283 27.14 -25.86 -0.13
CA SER A 283 27.04 -24.90 0.97
C SER A 283 26.05 -23.80 0.62
N PRO A 284 24.74 -23.97 0.87
CA PRO A 284 23.76 -22.94 0.62
C PRO A 284 23.95 -21.76 1.57
N ASN A 285 23.88 -20.55 1.03
CA ASN A 285 23.88 -19.33 1.82
C ASN A 285 22.47 -18.94 2.23
N TYR A 286 22.37 -18.40 3.42
CA TYR A 286 21.14 -17.85 3.97
C TYR A 286 21.42 -16.47 4.50
N TYR A 287 20.66 -15.49 4.04
CA TYR A 287 20.79 -14.07 4.43
C TYR A 287 19.52 -13.65 5.17
N PRO A 288 19.47 -13.84 6.51
CA PRO A 288 18.27 -13.58 7.30
C PRO A 288 17.92 -12.08 7.42
N GLU A 289 18.82 -11.20 7.00
CA GLU A 289 18.65 -9.74 6.99
C GLU A 289 17.69 -9.26 5.91
N GLY A 290 17.41 -10.08 4.91
CA GLY A 290 16.53 -9.77 3.78
C GLY A 290 15.59 -10.89 3.42
N PRO A 291 14.54 -10.59 2.63
CA PRO A 291 13.68 -11.62 2.06
C PRO A 291 14.44 -12.47 1.05
N PRO A 292 14.02 -13.73 0.82
CA PRO A 292 14.66 -14.63 -0.16
C PRO A 292 14.49 -14.11 -1.58
N ALA A 293 15.39 -14.52 -2.49
CA ALA A 293 15.36 -14.11 -3.92
C ALA A 293 14.07 -14.56 -4.64
N ALA A 294 13.49 -15.67 -4.22
CA ALA A 294 12.20 -16.15 -4.68
C ALA A 294 11.51 -16.94 -3.57
N SER A 295 10.18 -16.85 -3.52
CA SER A 295 9.39 -17.53 -2.51
C SER A 295 8.04 -18.02 -3.03
N LEU A 296 7.51 -19.02 -2.34
CA LEU A 296 6.14 -19.47 -2.42
C LEU A 296 5.56 -19.39 -1.02
N VAL A 297 4.46 -18.64 -0.86
CA VAL A 297 3.74 -18.52 0.42
C VAL A 297 2.31 -18.98 0.24
N THR A 298 1.88 -19.90 1.08
CA THR A 298 0.52 -20.45 1.06
C THR A 298 -0.24 -19.97 2.28
N LEU A 299 -1.38 -19.32 2.03
CA LEU A 299 -2.33 -18.88 3.04
C LEU A 299 -3.60 -19.73 2.94
N HIS A 300 -4.10 -20.23 4.06
CA HIS A 300 -5.36 -20.96 4.11
C HIS A 300 -6.43 -20.11 4.81
N PHE A 301 -7.60 -20.05 4.18
CA PHE A 301 -8.76 -19.34 4.69
C PHE A 301 -9.90 -20.32 4.94
N GLU A 302 -10.67 -20.08 5.97
CA GLU A 302 -11.92 -20.82 6.19
C GLU A 302 -12.93 -20.50 5.10
N LYS A 303 -13.80 -21.46 4.83
CA LYS A 303 -14.93 -21.26 3.89
C LYS A 303 -15.79 -20.08 4.29
N ASN A 304 -16.31 -19.40 3.28
CA ASN A 304 -17.31 -18.35 3.45
C ASN A 304 -18.42 -18.47 2.39
N ASN A 305 -19.33 -17.51 2.33
CA ASN A 305 -20.45 -17.52 1.39
C ASN A 305 -20.05 -17.34 -0.10
N LYS A 306 -18.78 -17.05 -0.40
CA LYS A 306 -18.25 -16.93 -1.77
C LYS A 306 -17.46 -18.16 -2.20
N THR A 307 -16.75 -18.80 -1.28
CA THR A 307 -15.87 -19.94 -1.59
C THR A 307 -16.57 -21.30 -1.47
N ASN A 308 -17.55 -21.45 -0.59
CA ASN A 308 -18.25 -22.68 -0.25
C ASN A 308 -17.38 -23.83 0.28
N SER A 309 -16.07 -23.69 0.27
CA SER A 309 -15.04 -24.59 0.82
C SER A 309 -13.89 -23.78 1.36
N ASP A 310 -13.01 -24.40 2.15
CA ASP A 310 -11.75 -23.79 2.53
C ASP A 310 -10.96 -23.40 1.28
N LEU A 311 -10.30 -22.25 1.35
CA LEU A 311 -9.55 -21.67 0.26
C LEU A 311 -8.06 -21.73 0.52
N GLU A 312 -7.31 -22.20 -0.47
CA GLU A 312 -5.86 -22.07 -0.55
C GLU A 312 -5.50 -20.90 -1.49
N LEU A 313 -4.77 -19.92 -0.95
CA LEU A 313 -4.21 -18.81 -1.72
C LEU A 313 -2.69 -18.96 -1.73
N VAL A 314 -2.13 -19.11 -2.93
CA VAL A 314 -0.68 -19.29 -3.14
C VAL A 314 -0.10 -18.05 -3.78
N TRP A 315 0.78 -17.38 -3.04
CA TRP A 315 1.64 -16.32 -3.55
C TRP A 315 2.94 -16.88 -4.09
N MET A 316 3.42 -16.30 -5.19
CA MET A 316 4.70 -16.66 -5.82
C MET A 316 5.44 -15.40 -6.23
N ASP A 317 6.73 -15.33 -5.98
CA ASP A 317 7.60 -14.24 -6.44
C ASP A 317 8.94 -14.75 -6.98
N GLY A 318 9.79 -13.84 -7.45
CA GLY A 318 11.07 -14.21 -8.05
C GLY A 318 10.95 -14.86 -9.42
N GLY A 319 9.86 -14.59 -10.16
CA GLY A 319 9.62 -15.16 -11.49
C GLY A 319 8.96 -16.55 -11.47
N ILE A 320 8.59 -17.07 -10.31
CA ILE A 320 7.79 -18.31 -10.22
C ILE A 320 6.36 -17.99 -10.67
N ILE A 321 5.84 -18.78 -11.61
CA ILE A 321 4.49 -18.65 -12.16
C ILE A 321 3.67 -19.92 -11.85
N PRO A 322 2.32 -19.80 -11.74
CA PRO A 322 1.48 -20.97 -11.51
C PRO A 322 1.40 -21.91 -12.71
N PRO A 323 1.01 -23.18 -12.49
CA PRO A 323 0.69 -24.09 -13.60
C PRO A 323 -0.46 -23.51 -14.43
N ARG A 324 -0.38 -23.65 -15.74
CA ARG A 324 -1.41 -23.19 -16.67
C ARG A 324 -2.65 -24.09 -16.60
N PRO A 325 -3.84 -23.57 -16.28
CA PRO A 325 -5.07 -24.32 -16.39
C PRO A 325 -5.39 -24.68 -17.85
N GLU A 326 -5.82 -25.91 -18.11
CA GLU A 326 -6.12 -26.40 -19.47
C GLU A 326 -7.16 -25.57 -20.24
N VAL A 327 -8.06 -24.90 -19.51
CA VAL A 327 -9.11 -24.07 -20.09
C VAL A 327 -8.58 -22.74 -20.66
N ILE A 328 -7.36 -22.35 -20.33
CA ILE A 328 -6.70 -21.13 -20.83
C ILE A 328 -5.90 -21.49 -22.07
N PRO A 329 -6.23 -20.93 -23.26
CA PRO A 329 -5.50 -21.17 -24.50
C PRO A 329 -4.00 -20.92 -24.36
N ALA A 330 -3.17 -21.69 -25.06
CA ALA A 330 -1.70 -21.61 -24.98
C ALA A 330 -1.17 -20.22 -25.39
N GLU A 331 -1.84 -19.57 -26.35
CA GLU A 331 -1.52 -18.24 -26.85
C GLU A 331 -1.89 -17.09 -25.91
N ASP A 332 -2.77 -17.33 -24.94
CA ASP A 332 -3.15 -16.31 -23.95
C ASP A 332 -2.10 -16.22 -22.83
N TYR A 333 -1.83 -15.02 -22.37
CA TYR A 333 -1.00 -14.82 -21.18
C TYR A 333 -1.79 -15.15 -19.91
N LEU A 334 -1.08 -15.70 -18.92
CA LEU A 334 -1.58 -15.77 -17.56
C LEU A 334 -1.41 -14.37 -16.92
N GLY A 335 -2.50 -13.72 -16.56
CA GLY A 335 -2.45 -12.34 -16.05
C GLY A 335 -2.00 -11.34 -17.12
N GLU A 336 -0.81 -10.77 -16.95
CA GLU A 336 -0.24 -9.76 -17.85
C GLU A 336 0.60 -10.35 -18.97
N LYS A 337 0.92 -9.49 -19.97
CA LYS A 337 1.82 -9.83 -21.06
C LYS A 337 3.16 -10.38 -20.52
N GLY A 338 3.61 -11.49 -21.06
CA GLY A 338 4.81 -12.19 -20.61
C GLY A 338 4.62 -12.98 -19.31
N ASN A 339 3.41 -13.11 -18.80
CA ASN A 339 3.07 -13.78 -17.52
C ASN A 339 3.79 -13.18 -16.30
N THR A 340 4.15 -11.89 -16.34
CA THR A 340 4.98 -11.24 -15.33
C THR A 340 4.27 -11.08 -13.99
N ASN A 341 2.98 -10.70 -14.02
CA ASN A 341 2.17 -10.54 -12.82
C ASN A 341 0.77 -11.05 -13.07
N GLY A 342 0.09 -11.53 -12.04
CA GLY A 342 -1.31 -11.88 -12.21
C GLY A 342 -1.95 -12.59 -11.03
N VAL A 343 -3.23 -12.86 -11.24
CA VAL A 343 -4.10 -13.65 -10.37
C VAL A 343 -4.84 -14.67 -11.21
N LEU A 344 -4.90 -15.91 -10.73
CA LEU A 344 -5.84 -16.93 -11.20
C LEU A 344 -6.77 -17.32 -10.05
N ILE A 345 -8.07 -17.18 -10.25
CA ILE A 345 -9.08 -17.69 -9.33
C ILE A 345 -9.68 -18.96 -9.96
N ILE A 346 -9.47 -20.09 -9.30
CA ILE A 346 -9.81 -21.42 -9.81
C ILE A 346 -11.12 -21.87 -9.19
N GLY A 347 -12.09 -22.09 -10.05
CA GLY A 347 -13.37 -22.69 -9.68
C GLY A 347 -13.61 -23.99 -10.42
N LYS A 348 -14.62 -24.77 -9.96
CA LYS A 348 -14.97 -26.08 -10.55
C LYS A 348 -15.41 -25.98 -12.03
N GLU A 349 -16.00 -24.86 -12.42
CA GLU A 349 -16.61 -24.68 -13.77
C GLU A 349 -15.83 -23.70 -14.65
N GLY A 350 -14.75 -23.12 -14.15
CA GLY A 350 -13.95 -22.17 -14.93
C GLY A 350 -12.86 -21.48 -14.12
N VAL A 351 -12.16 -20.58 -14.79
CA VAL A 351 -11.03 -19.84 -14.25
C VAL A 351 -11.18 -18.37 -14.57
N ILE A 352 -10.92 -17.51 -13.59
CA ILE A 352 -10.75 -16.07 -13.82
C ILE A 352 -9.25 -15.76 -13.78
N SER A 353 -8.75 -15.07 -14.82
CA SER A 353 -7.40 -14.54 -14.89
C SER A 353 -7.46 -13.03 -14.92
N SER A 354 -6.59 -12.34 -14.17
CA SER A 354 -6.47 -10.88 -14.17
C SER A 354 -5.00 -10.46 -14.05
N GLY A 355 -4.66 -9.31 -14.62
CA GLY A 355 -3.38 -8.65 -14.37
C GLY A 355 -3.33 -7.98 -13.00
N VAL A 356 -2.19 -7.32 -12.72
CA VAL A 356 -2.03 -6.46 -11.54
C VAL A 356 -3.12 -5.38 -11.50
N TYR A 357 -3.49 -4.91 -10.34
CA TYR A 357 -4.55 -3.89 -10.15
C TYR A 357 -5.96 -4.31 -10.59
N GLY A 358 -6.20 -5.60 -10.85
CA GLY A 358 -7.47 -6.04 -11.41
C GLY A 358 -7.67 -5.68 -12.89
N LEU A 359 -6.58 -5.39 -13.61
CA LEU A 359 -6.64 -5.00 -15.02
C LEU A 359 -6.93 -6.19 -15.94
N ASN A 360 -7.67 -5.92 -17.01
CA ASN A 360 -7.95 -6.83 -18.12
C ASN A 360 -8.45 -8.22 -17.70
N PRO A 361 -9.42 -8.33 -16.76
CA PRO A 361 -9.86 -9.63 -16.30
C PRO A 361 -10.54 -10.42 -17.44
N LYS A 362 -10.20 -11.71 -17.48
CA LYS A 362 -10.77 -12.69 -18.42
C LYS A 362 -11.37 -13.84 -17.63
N LEU A 363 -12.51 -14.36 -18.11
CA LEU A 363 -13.16 -15.54 -17.56
C LEU A 363 -13.21 -16.63 -18.62
N TYR A 364 -12.62 -17.78 -18.31
CA TYR A 364 -12.52 -18.95 -19.15
C TYR A 364 -13.39 -20.08 -18.61
N ARG A 365 -14.14 -20.74 -19.50
CA ARG A 365 -14.95 -21.92 -19.20
C ARG A 365 -14.91 -22.89 -20.36
N LYS A 366 -14.84 -24.18 -20.08
CA LYS A 366 -14.79 -25.21 -21.11
C LYS A 366 -15.99 -25.11 -22.05
N GLY A 367 -15.72 -25.08 -23.36
CA GLY A 367 -16.75 -25.01 -24.38
C GLY A 367 -17.58 -23.72 -24.43
N LYS A 368 -17.16 -22.65 -23.73
CA LYS A 368 -17.80 -21.34 -23.75
C LYS A 368 -16.86 -20.26 -24.29
N LYS A 369 -17.44 -19.23 -24.87
CA LYS A 369 -16.68 -18.03 -25.27
C LYS A 369 -16.09 -17.36 -24.04
N THR A 370 -14.81 -16.97 -24.14
CA THR A 370 -14.11 -16.18 -23.12
C THR A 370 -14.80 -14.83 -22.93
N LEU A 371 -15.10 -14.48 -21.69
CA LEU A 371 -15.54 -13.13 -21.34
C LEU A 371 -14.30 -12.30 -20.98
N HIS A 372 -14.24 -11.06 -21.45
CA HIS A 372 -13.12 -10.17 -21.23
C HIS A 372 -13.59 -8.74 -21.02
N LEU A 373 -13.09 -8.08 -19.99
CA LEU A 373 -13.20 -6.63 -19.81
C LEU A 373 -11.84 -5.99 -20.17
N ASN A 374 -11.79 -5.28 -21.29
CA ASN A 374 -10.60 -4.56 -21.71
C ASN A 374 -10.51 -3.21 -20.97
N THR A 375 -9.75 -3.16 -19.90
CA THR A 375 -9.59 -1.95 -19.08
C THR A 375 -8.66 -0.91 -19.71
N ASP A 376 -7.78 -1.30 -20.63
CA ASP A 376 -6.87 -0.38 -21.34
C ASP A 376 -7.64 0.63 -22.21
N LYS A 377 -8.87 0.26 -22.61
CA LYS A 377 -9.78 1.18 -23.31
C LYS A 377 -10.49 2.16 -22.38
N ILE A 378 -10.47 1.93 -21.08
CA ILE A 378 -11.18 2.72 -20.06
C ILE A 378 -10.23 3.71 -19.42
N TYR A 379 -9.01 3.29 -19.08
CA TYR A 379 -8.03 4.09 -18.38
C TYR A 379 -7.00 4.73 -19.33
N ASN A 380 -6.70 6.00 -19.11
CA ASN A 380 -5.70 6.77 -19.86
C ASN A 380 -4.97 7.76 -18.94
N LYS A 381 -4.06 8.58 -19.47
CA LYS A 381 -3.30 9.57 -18.68
C LYS A 381 -4.16 10.54 -17.84
N ASN A 382 -5.37 10.89 -18.33
CA ASN A 382 -6.25 11.85 -17.67
C ASN A 382 -7.29 11.19 -16.76
N ASN A 383 -7.44 9.87 -16.86
CA ASN A 383 -8.40 9.07 -16.13
C ASN A 383 -7.73 7.75 -15.67
N GLY A 384 -6.51 7.83 -15.18
CA GLY A 384 -5.77 6.68 -14.66
C GLY A 384 -6.22 6.30 -13.26
N LEU A 385 -5.87 5.09 -12.85
CA LEU A 385 -6.25 4.55 -11.53
C LEU A 385 -5.76 5.42 -10.37
N ASP A 386 -4.54 5.95 -10.45
CA ASP A 386 -4.00 6.86 -9.43
C ASP A 386 -4.89 8.10 -9.27
N HIS A 387 -5.32 8.71 -10.38
CA HIS A 387 -6.19 9.89 -10.32
C HIS A 387 -7.54 9.59 -9.68
N ILE A 388 -8.18 8.47 -10.06
CA ILE A 388 -9.48 8.05 -9.52
C ILE A 388 -9.34 7.78 -8.03
N HIS A 389 -8.34 7.03 -7.64
CA HIS A 389 -8.08 6.62 -6.26
C HIS A 389 -7.79 7.80 -5.32
N HIS A 390 -6.98 8.76 -5.79
CA HIS A 390 -6.72 10.00 -5.04
C HIS A 390 -7.98 10.86 -4.93
N LYS A 391 -8.76 10.94 -6.01
CA LYS A 391 -10.02 11.70 -6.00
C LYS A 391 -11.04 11.14 -5.02
N GLU A 392 -11.16 9.82 -4.90
CA GLU A 392 -12.01 9.18 -3.89
C GLU A 392 -11.69 9.69 -2.49
N TRP A 393 -10.40 9.76 -2.13
CA TRP A 393 -9.96 10.23 -0.82
C TRP A 393 -10.27 11.72 -0.59
N ILE A 394 -10.01 12.56 -1.58
CA ILE A 394 -10.36 14.00 -1.51
C ILE A 394 -11.86 14.21 -1.34
N ASP A 395 -12.68 13.51 -2.14
CA ASP A 395 -14.13 13.60 -2.07
C ASP A 395 -14.64 13.13 -0.68
N ALA A 396 -14.06 12.07 -0.14
CA ALA A 396 -14.41 11.58 1.19
C ALA A 396 -14.08 12.59 2.31
N ILE A 397 -12.92 13.27 2.24
CA ILE A 397 -12.55 14.32 3.20
C ILE A 397 -13.55 15.48 3.13
N LYS A 398 -13.89 15.92 1.91
CA LYS A 398 -14.87 17.01 1.70
C LYS A 398 -16.27 16.62 2.14
N GLY A 399 -16.65 15.36 2.00
CA GLY A 399 -17.92 14.81 2.46
C GLY A 399 -18.00 14.62 3.98
N GLY A 400 -16.85 14.38 4.62
CA GLY A 400 -16.72 14.13 6.04
C GLY A 400 -16.83 12.66 6.44
N TYR A 401 -16.35 12.34 7.65
CA TYR A 401 -16.35 10.97 8.18
C TYR A 401 -17.76 10.37 8.25
N GLY A 402 -17.91 9.16 7.72
CA GLY A 402 -19.20 8.45 7.66
C GLY A 402 -20.14 8.88 6.53
N SER A 403 -19.74 9.84 5.69
CA SER A 403 -20.52 10.30 4.52
C SER A 403 -20.73 9.22 3.46
N LYS A 404 -21.52 9.53 2.44
CA LYS A 404 -21.69 8.67 1.26
C LYS A 404 -20.36 8.49 0.50
N GLU A 405 -19.56 9.55 0.41
CA GLU A 405 -18.25 9.56 -0.23
C GLU A 405 -17.23 8.72 0.57
N TYR A 406 -17.24 8.85 1.91
CA TYR A 406 -16.42 8.00 2.79
C TYR A 406 -16.70 6.50 2.58
N LYS A 407 -17.99 6.12 2.49
CA LYS A 407 -18.38 4.71 2.29
C LYS A 407 -18.02 4.13 0.93
N LYS A 408 -17.58 4.97 -0.02
CA LYS A 408 -17.12 4.55 -1.35
C LYS A 408 -15.61 4.36 -1.42
N LEU A 409 -14.87 4.73 -0.35
CA LEU A 409 -13.42 4.53 -0.31
C LEU A 409 -13.09 3.05 -0.58
N THR A 410 -12.16 2.82 -1.47
CA THR A 410 -11.78 1.47 -1.88
C THR A 410 -10.68 0.87 -1.00
N ALA A 411 -9.93 1.71 -0.27
CA ALA A 411 -8.90 1.26 0.66
C ALA A 411 -8.85 2.10 1.96
N PRO A 412 -9.99 2.31 2.66
CA PRO A 412 -9.99 2.95 3.97
C PRO A 412 -9.28 2.07 4.99
N ILE A 413 -8.91 2.64 6.15
CA ILE A 413 -8.13 1.93 7.16
C ILE A 413 -8.82 0.65 7.66
N GLU A 414 -10.14 0.63 7.69
CA GLU A 414 -10.95 -0.53 8.12
C GLU A 414 -10.77 -1.74 7.21
N TYR A 415 -10.41 -1.49 5.96
CA TYR A 415 -10.02 -2.52 5.00
C TYR A 415 -8.50 -2.67 4.93
N ALA A 416 -7.77 -1.57 4.80
CA ALA A 416 -6.33 -1.56 4.55
C ALA A 416 -5.51 -2.14 5.71
N GLY A 417 -5.94 -1.94 6.97
CA GLY A 417 -5.31 -2.54 8.14
C GLY A 417 -5.34 -4.08 8.09
N PRO A 418 -6.52 -4.72 8.15
CA PRO A 418 -6.65 -6.17 8.07
C PRO A 418 -6.05 -6.77 6.78
N PHE A 419 -6.17 -6.08 5.65
CA PHE A 419 -5.56 -6.52 4.39
C PHE A 419 -4.03 -6.50 4.45
N THR A 420 -3.43 -5.44 5.01
CA THR A 420 -1.98 -5.37 5.22
C THR A 420 -1.48 -6.48 6.14
N GLU A 421 -2.23 -6.82 7.20
CA GLU A 421 -1.92 -7.97 8.05
C GLU A 421 -1.93 -9.28 7.26
N THR A 422 -2.94 -9.49 6.41
CA THR A 422 -3.03 -10.67 5.54
C THR A 422 -1.82 -10.78 4.60
N VAL A 423 -1.31 -9.68 4.06
CA VAL A 423 -0.09 -9.68 3.25
C VAL A 423 1.15 -9.96 4.11
N LEU A 424 1.29 -9.28 5.24
CA LEU A 424 2.52 -9.32 6.06
C LEU A 424 2.67 -10.60 6.89
N ILE A 425 1.60 -11.37 7.10
CA ILE A 425 1.73 -12.69 7.74
C ILE A 425 2.62 -13.63 6.91
N GLY A 426 2.62 -13.48 5.58
CA GLY A 426 3.56 -14.18 4.71
C GLY A 426 5.01 -13.82 5.01
N ASN A 427 5.29 -12.55 5.32
CA ASN A 427 6.62 -12.12 5.75
C ASN A 427 7.02 -12.72 7.11
N ILE A 428 6.06 -12.93 8.02
CA ILE A 428 6.33 -13.65 9.28
C ILE A 428 6.77 -15.09 8.97
N ALA A 429 6.11 -15.78 8.04
CA ALA A 429 6.50 -17.14 7.64
C ALA A 429 7.89 -17.15 7.00
N LEU A 430 8.18 -16.24 6.07
CA LEU A 430 9.49 -16.12 5.41
C LEU A 430 10.62 -15.84 6.40
N ARG A 431 10.42 -14.94 7.36
CA ARG A 431 11.40 -14.62 8.41
C ARG A 431 11.57 -15.78 9.38
N SER A 432 10.46 -16.43 9.75
CA SER A 432 10.48 -17.60 10.65
C SER A 432 11.21 -18.78 10.02
N TYR A 433 11.10 -18.95 8.70
CA TYR A 433 11.77 -20.02 7.95
C TYR A 433 13.29 -20.07 8.17
N MET A 434 13.89 -18.93 8.54
CA MET A 434 15.33 -18.78 8.79
C MET A 434 15.73 -18.98 10.25
N ILE A 435 14.79 -19.22 11.18
CA ILE A 435 15.09 -19.46 12.59
C ILE A 435 15.74 -20.82 12.75
N LYS A 436 16.90 -20.82 13.42
CA LYS A 436 17.68 -22.03 13.70
C LYS A 436 17.75 -22.31 15.20
N ASP A 437 17.92 -23.60 15.51
CA ASP A 437 18.43 -24.11 16.78
C ASP A 437 19.64 -25.00 16.43
N GLY A 438 20.84 -24.56 16.76
CA GLY A 438 22.07 -25.15 16.23
C GLY A 438 22.11 -25.15 14.71
N THR A 439 22.12 -26.34 14.10
CA THR A 439 22.10 -26.54 12.64
C THR A 439 20.69 -26.65 12.06
N ASP A 440 19.69 -26.90 12.88
CA ASP A 440 18.35 -27.23 12.46
C ASP A 440 17.48 -25.98 12.24
N PHE A 441 16.78 -25.93 11.12
CA PHE A 441 15.82 -24.87 10.81
C PHE A 441 14.46 -25.19 11.46
N ILE A 442 14.29 -24.80 12.72
CA ILE A 442 13.10 -25.11 13.51
C ILE A 442 11.85 -24.31 13.10
N GLY A 443 12.03 -23.23 12.37
CA GLY A 443 10.94 -22.36 11.87
C GLY A 443 10.35 -22.80 10.53
N ARG A 444 10.84 -23.87 9.91
CA ARG A 444 10.30 -24.42 8.64
C ARG A 444 9.06 -25.26 8.89
N LYS A 445 7.98 -24.62 9.25
CA LYS A 445 6.70 -25.25 9.60
C LYS A 445 5.52 -24.34 9.25
N LYS A 446 4.35 -24.94 9.17
CA LYS A 446 3.10 -24.20 9.10
C LYS A 446 2.90 -23.41 10.39
N LEU A 447 2.58 -22.12 10.28
CA LEU A 447 2.31 -21.22 11.39
C LEU A 447 0.80 -21.00 11.50
N LEU A 448 0.24 -21.23 12.69
CA LEU A 448 -1.19 -21.03 12.97
C LEU A 448 -1.40 -19.58 13.45
N TRP A 449 -2.22 -18.84 12.74
CA TRP A 449 -2.48 -17.42 13.02
C TRP A 449 -3.78 -17.23 13.80
N ASP A 450 -3.67 -16.54 14.92
CA ASP A 450 -4.78 -16.00 15.67
C ASP A 450 -4.92 -14.50 15.32
N GLY A 451 -5.74 -14.22 14.31
CA GLY A 451 -5.95 -12.86 13.82
C GLY A 451 -6.63 -11.94 14.84
N GLU A 452 -7.44 -12.50 15.76
CA GLU A 452 -8.09 -11.71 16.80
C GLU A 452 -7.06 -11.18 17.81
N ASN A 453 -6.16 -12.04 18.28
CA ASN A 453 -5.12 -11.72 19.26
C ASN A 453 -3.78 -11.32 18.62
N THR A 454 -3.69 -11.28 17.30
CA THR A 454 -2.51 -10.81 16.55
C THR A 454 -1.24 -11.60 16.89
N ARG A 455 -1.32 -12.94 16.87
CA ARG A 455 -0.18 -13.80 17.24
C ARG A 455 -0.17 -15.14 16.52
N ILE A 456 1.03 -15.70 16.40
CA ILE A 456 1.25 -17.11 16.05
C ILE A 456 1.09 -17.96 17.31
N THR A 457 0.27 -19.01 17.25
CA THR A 457 -0.11 -19.80 18.42
C THR A 457 0.74 -21.07 18.61
N ASN A 458 1.33 -21.59 17.55
CA ASN A 458 2.08 -22.86 17.57
C ASN A 458 3.61 -22.72 17.47
N PHE A 459 4.13 -21.49 17.39
CA PHE A 459 5.57 -21.23 17.32
C PHE A 459 5.89 -19.83 17.85
N ASP A 460 6.12 -19.71 19.14
CA ASP A 460 6.26 -18.43 19.83
C ASP A 460 7.40 -17.54 19.29
N LEU A 461 8.52 -18.13 18.86
CA LEU A 461 9.64 -17.40 18.26
C LEU A 461 9.29 -16.58 17.01
N ALA A 462 8.18 -16.92 16.33
CA ALA A 462 7.69 -16.16 15.18
C ALA A 462 7.08 -14.81 15.60
N ASN A 463 6.58 -14.71 16.83
CA ASN A 463 5.88 -13.50 17.31
C ASN A 463 6.77 -12.26 17.37
N LYS A 464 8.10 -12.42 17.45
CA LYS A 464 9.04 -11.30 17.35
C LYS A 464 8.98 -10.54 16.02
N PHE A 465 8.33 -11.11 14.99
CA PHE A 465 8.17 -10.51 13.68
C PHE A 465 6.80 -9.85 13.47
N VAL A 466 5.90 -9.97 14.42
CA VAL A 466 4.59 -9.29 14.40
C VAL A 466 4.76 -7.78 14.55
N GLY A 467 5.71 -7.37 15.38
CA GLY A 467 6.14 -5.99 15.57
C GLY A 467 7.66 -5.83 15.37
N ARG A 468 8.21 -4.77 15.89
CA ARG A 468 9.66 -4.51 15.92
C ARG A 468 10.07 -3.65 17.11
N VAL A 469 11.33 -3.75 17.50
CA VAL A 469 11.97 -2.77 18.37
C VAL A 469 12.25 -1.51 17.57
N ARG A 470 11.90 -0.35 18.10
CA ARG A 470 12.12 0.97 17.50
C ARG A 470 13.20 1.73 18.22
N ARG A 471 13.91 2.61 17.53
CA ARG A 471 14.86 3.52 18.17
C ARG A 471 14.12 4.50 19.11
N PRO A 472 14.77 4.98 20.20
CA PRO A 472 14.19 6.01 21.06
C PRO A 472 13.73 7.24 20.27
N GLY A 473 12.55 7.77 20.62
CA GLY A 473 11.93 8.90 19.92
C GLY A 473 11.14 8.55 18.67
N TRP A 474 11.09 7.26 18.28
CA TRP A 474 10.33 6.78 17.12
C TRP A 474 9.17 5.85 17.51
N ASP A 475 8.61 6.08 18.69
CA ASP A 475 7.44 5.34 19.16
C ASP A 475 6.18 5.64 18.33
N LEU A 476 5.23 4.71 18.35
CA LEU A 476 3.92 4.84 17.71
C LEU A 476 2.99 5.77 18.49
#